data_4b5f7153d5537f6906ca839f1daa27a6
#
_entry.id   4b5f7153d5537f6906ca839f1daa27a6
#
_cell.length_a   1.000
_cell.length_b   1.000
_cell.length_c   1.000
_cell.angle_alpha   90.00
_cell.angle_beta   90.00
_cell.angle_gamma   90.00
#
_symmetry.space_group_name_H-M   'P 1'
#
loop_
_entity.id
_entity.type
_entity.pdbx_description
1 polymer ?
#
loop_
_entity_poly.entity_id
_entity_poly.type
_entity_poly.pdbx_seq_one_letter_code
_entity_poly.pdbx_strand_id
1 'polypeptide(L)'
;MGAGVHGGFGNTAGSSDEGSSKIFTRVQYKGFVTVNGVKRDISRRVYQRNDIDFGYRDATGRTNLDRMKDGNAPIGNDGQPIQLHHVLQKESGPMAEVREITHKEYHRILHGLVASGGSFRNDKDLAKQYANFKKKYWRWRVGQYIEGRLQ
;
A
#
# COMPACT_ATOMS: atom_id res chain seq x y z
N MET A 1 3.28 5.98 19.24
CA MET A 1 3.72 5.84 18.69
C MET A 1 4.36 5.88 18.55
N GLY A 2 4.24 5.72 18.30
CA GLY A 2 4.74 5.82 17.84
C GLY A 2 5.30 5.34 17.60
N ALA A 3 5.36 4.84 17.54
CA ALA A 3 5.97 4.58 17.06
C ALA A 3 6.45 3.94 16.93
N GLY A 4 6.52 3.45 16.97
CA GLY A 4 7.02 3.08 16.69
C GLY A 4 7.52 2.42 16.51
N VAL A 5 7.32 1.94 16.44
CA VAL A 5 7.93 1.59 16.05
C VAL A 5 8.62 1.82 15.80
N HIS A 6 8.74 1.76 15.99
CA HIS A 6 9.29 2.08 15.49
C HIS A 6 9.59 1.80 14.93
N GLY A 7 9.68 1.79 15.19
CA GLY A 7 10.05 1.56 14.10
C GLY A 7 9.16 1.36 13.43
N GLY A 8 9.02 1.02 13.31
CA GLY A 8 8.12 0.68 12.33
C GLY A 8 7.30 1.82 11.88
N PHE A 9 6.15 1.61 11.88
CA PHE A 9 5.21 2.60 11.41
C PHE A 9 4.74 3.44 12.55
N GLY A 10 4.80 4.41 12.45
CA GLY A 10 4.24 5.20 13.41
C GLY A 10 5.05 6.14 14.12
N ASN A 11 5.79 5.29 13.97
CA ASN A 11 6.55 5.89 14.27
C ASN A 11 7.45 5.96 14.38
N THR A 12 7.68 5.95 14.61
CA THR A 12 8.59 6.07 14.67
C THR A 12 9.09 6.51 15.09
N ALA A 13 9.20 6.51 15.75
CA ALA A 13 9.74 7.11 15.93
C ALA A 13 10.02 7.74 15.98
N GLY A 14 10.12 8.00 16.32
CA GLY A 14 10.39 8.75 16.15
C GLY A 14 10.62 9.50 15.91
N SER A 15 10.68 9.76 15.89
CA SER A 15 10.94 10.56 15.43
C SER A 15 11.01 11.38 15.19
N SER A 16 11.11 11.67 15.25
CA SER A 16 11.20 12.51 14.84
C SER A 16 11.26 13.18 14.30
N ASP A 17 10.90 13.46 14.17
CA ASP A 17 10.91 14.07 13.44
C ASP A 17 10.90 14.96 13.18
N GLU A 18 10.86 15.37 13.50
CA GLU A 18 10.81 16.31 13.17
C GLU A 18 10.77 17.19 12.20
N GLY A 19 10.43 17.95 12.43
CA GLY A 19 10.49 18.77 11.23
C GLY A 19 10.82 18.02 10.01
N SER A 20 11.28 16.87 10.18
CA SER A 20 11.58 16.02 9.06
C SER A 20 10.30 15.68 8.31
N SER A 21 10.39 15.60 7.00
CA SER A 21 9.27 15.19 6.19
C SER A 21 8.85 13.78 6.59
N LYS A 22 7.57 13.57 6.67
CA LYS A 22 7.04 12.25 6.95
C LYS A 22 7.27 11.36 5.74
N ILE A 23 7.63 10.11 5.99
CA ILE A 23 7.75 9.13 4.94
C ILE A 23 6.36 8.69 4.48
N PHE A 24 5.41 8.62 5.41
CA PHE A 24 4.05 8.15 5.14
C PHE A 24 3.01 9.17 5.55
N THR A 25 1.89 9.17 4.81
CA THR A 25 0.67 9.89 5.19
C THR A 25 -0.44 8.86 5.36
N ARG A 26 -1.13 8.92 6.50
CA ARG A 26 -2.23 8.01 6.80
C ARG A 26 -3.51 8.52 6.15
N VAL A 27 -4.17 7.65 5.40
CA VAL A 27 -5.45 7.99 4.77
C VAL A 27 -6.45 6.87 5.01
N GLN A 28 -7.73 7.18 4.83
CA GLN A 28 -8.79 6.18 4.90
C GLN A 28 -9.30 5.93 3.49
N TYR A 29 -9.12 4.72 3.00
CA TYR A 29 -9.71 4.28 1.74
C TYR A 29 -11.08 3.70 2.01
N LYS A 30 -12.06 4.05 1.16
CA LYS A 30 -13.42 3.51 1.25
C LYS A 30 -13.82 2.94 -0.10
N GLY A 31 -14.35 1.74 -0.09
CA GLY A 31 -14.80 1.11 -1.32
C GLY A 31 -15.31 -0.29 -1.12
N PHE A 32 -15.79 -0.87 -2.20
CA PHE A 32 -16.36 -2.22 -2.22
C PHE A 32 -15.87 -2.95 -3.46
N VAL A 33 -15.79 -4.27 -3.36
CA VAL A 33 -15.58 -5.15 -4.51
C VAL A 33 -16.61 -6.25 -4.46
N THR A 34 -16.85 -6.88 -5.62
CA THR A 34 -17.73 -8.05 -5.69
C THR A 34 -16.88 -9.28 -5.95
N VAL A 35 -16.98 -10.28 -5.09
CA VAL A 35 -16.28 -11.54 -5.24
C VAL A 35 -17.31 -12.66 -5.22
N ASN A 36 -17.37 -13.43 -6.30
CA ASN A 36 -18.34 -14.52 -6.45
C ASN A 36 -19.78 -14.07 -6.17
N GLY A 37 -20.13 -12.88 -6.69
CA GLY A 37 -21.47 -12.34 -6.54
C GLY A 37 -21.77 -11.68 -5.19
N VAL A 38 -20.83 -11.68 -4.28
CA VAL A 38 -20.99 -11.09 -2.95
C VAL A 38 -20.25 -9.76 -2.87
N LYS A 39 -21.00 -8.72 -2.49
CA LYS A 39 -20.39 -7.39 -2.29
C LYS A 39 -19.61 -7.39 -0.97
N ARG A 40 -18.36 -6.97 -1.03
CA ARG A 40 -17.47 -6.95 0.13
C ARG A 40 -16.91 -5.56 0.34
N ASP A 41 -16.93 -5.13 1.59
CA ASP A 41 -16.35 -3.84 1.98
C ASP A 41 -14.83 -4.02 2.07
N ILE A 42 -14.10 -3.24 1.27
CA ILE A 42 -12.64 -3.27 1.26
C ILE A 42 -12.05 -2.00 1.86
N SER A 43 -12.87 -1.20 2.55
CA SER A 43 -12.43 0.02 3.21
C SER A 43 -11.37 -0.29 4.25
N ARG A 44 -10.32 0.53 4.28
CA ARG A 44 -9.21 0.32 5.22
C ARG A 44 -8.32 1.55 5.29
N ARG A 45 -7.55 1.60 6.36
CA ARG A 45 -6.50 2.60 6.50
C ARG A 45 -5.32 2.21 5.62
N VAL A 46 -4.73 3.21 4.96
CA VAL A 46 -3.54 3.00 4.15
C VAL A 46 -2.50 4.05 4.53
N TYR A 47 -1.27 3.59 4.69
CA TYR A 47 -0.12 4.48 4.90
C TYR A 47 0.54 4.71 3.55
N GLN A 48 0.34 5.90 2.99
CA GLN A 48 0.82 6.26 1.66
C GLN A 48 2.22 6.83 1.74
N ARG A 49 3.10 6.41 0.83
CA ARG A 49 4.43 7.00 0.72
C ARG A 49 4.31 8.39 0.11
N ASN A 50 5.09 9.32 0.66
CA ASN A 50 5.09 10.71 0.18
C ASN A 50 6.13 10.97 -0.90
N ASP A 51 6.92 9.96 -1.27
CA ASP A 51 8.03 10.10 -2.23
C ASP A 51 7.76 9.46 -3.59
N ILE A 52 6.50 9.20 -3.91
CA ILE A 52 6.15 8.65 -5.23
C ILE A 52 6.25 9.75 -6.28
N ASP A 53 7.05 9.50 -7.30
CA ASP A 53 7.19 10.40 -8.45
C ASP A 53 6.20 9.98 -9.53
N PHE A 54 5.10 10.73 -9.64
CA PHE A 54 4.03 10.38 -10.58
C PHE A 54 4.45 10.54 -12.03
N GLY A 55 5.50 11.31 -12.29
CA GLY A 55 6.01 11.53 -13.64
C GLY A 55 7.14 10.57 -14.04
N TYR A 56 7.58 9.71 -13.10
CA TYR A 56 8.65 8.76 -13.40
C TYR A 56 8.21 7.83 -14.53
N ARG A 57 9.13 7.60 -15.51
CA ARG A 57 8.85 6.71 -16.63
C ARG A 57 9.55 5.37 -16.42
N ASP A 58 8.81 4.29 -16.65
CA ASP A 58 9.38 2.95 -16.59
C ASP A 58 10.15 2.63 -17.90
N ALA A 59 10.67 1.42 -17.98
CA ALA A 59 11.46 1.00 -19.15
C ALA A 59 10.67 1.01 -20.44
N THR A 60 9.33 0.96 -20.37
CA THR A 60 8.47 1.00 -21.56
C THR A 60 8.09 2.43 -21.94
N GLY A 61 8.51 3.42 -21.14
CA GLY A 61 8.16 4.82 -21.37
C GLY A 61 6.85 5.26 -20.72
N ARG A 62 6.16 4.38 -19.99
CA ARG A 62 4.92 4.74 -19.30
C ARG A 62 5.24 5.43 -18.00
N THR A 63 4.48 6.49 -17.71
CA THR A 63 4.63 7.19 -16.43
C THR A 63 3.93 6.42 -15.32
N ASN A 64 4.32 6.70 -14.08
CA ASN A 64 3.62 6.16 -12.92
C ASN A 64 2.14 6.56 -12.94
N LEU A 65 1.86 7.77 -13.40
CA LEU A 65 0.47 8.23 -13.55
C LEU A 65 -0.31 7.30 -14.47
N ASP A 66 0.27 6.94 -15.63
CA ASP A 66 -0.36 6.03 -16.58
C ASP A 66 -0.56 4.63 -15.98
N ARG A 67 0.47 4.13 -15.30
CA ARG A 67 0.41 2.81 -14.67
C ARG A 67 -0.75 2.75 -13.66
N MET A 68 -0.85 3.76 -12.81
CA MET A 68 -1.85 3.79 -11.76
C MET A 68 -3.27 3.95 -12.30
N LYS A 69 -3.42 4.68 -13.40
CA LYS A 69 -4.73 4.79 -14.08
C LYS A 69 -5.23 3.43 -14.54
N ASP A 70 -4.33 2.54 -14.87
CA ASP A 70 -4.68 1.17 -15.27
C ASP A 70 -4.79 0.23 -14.07
N GLY A 71 -4.60 0.73 -12.87
CA GLY A 71 -4.69 -0.08 -11.65
C GLY A 71 -3.39 -0.79 -11.30
N ASN A 72 -2.28 -0.36 -11.88
CA ASN A 72 -0.96 -0.93 -11.59
C ASN A 72 -0.22 -0.08 -10.57
N ALA A 73 0.64 -0.74 -9.78
CA ALA A 73 1.45 -0.03 -8.80
C ALA A 73 2.46 0.89 -9.51
N PRO A 74 2.75 2.06 -8.92
CA PRO A 74 3.82 2.91 -9.45
C PRO A 74 5.18 2.28 -9.17
N ILE A 75 6.18 2.70 -9.94
CA ILE A 75 7.57 2.31 -9.70
C ILE A 75 8.15 3.23 -8.64
N GLY A 76 8.76 2.67 -7.63
CA GLY A 76 9.38 3.43 -6.55
C GLY A 76 10.76 3.93 -6.92
N ASN A 77 11.37 4.66 -5.99
CA ASN A 77 12.71 5.24 -6.22
C ASN A 77 13.82 4.18 -6.25
N ASP A 78 13.49 2.94 -5.93
CA ASP A 78 14.41 1.81 -6.06
C ASP A 78 14.28 1.11 -7.42
N GLY A 79 13.46 1.64 -8.33
CA GLY A 79 13.26 1.07 -9.65
C GLY A 79 12.31 -0.12 -9.68
N GLN A 80 11.69 -0.45 -8.56
CA GLN A 80 10.79 -1.60 -8.45
C GLN A 80 9.38 -1.15 -8.13
N PRO A 81 8.34 -1.93 -8.52
CA PRO A 81 6.97 -1.57 -8.18
C PRO A 81 6.77 -1.47 -6.67
N ILE A 82 6.03 -0.47 -6.26
CA ILE A 82 5.65 -0.31 -4.86
C ILE A 82 4.72 -1.46 -4.48
N GLN A 83 4.94 -2.03 -3.31
CA GLN A 83 4.13 -3.12 -2.78
C GLN A 83 3.11 -2.59 -1.80
N LEU A 84 1.90 -3.15 -1.82
CA LEU A 84 0.90 -2.90 -0.79
C LEU A 84 1.01 -4.04 0.21
N HIS A 85 1.49 -3.71 1.40
CA HIS A 85 1.78 -4.69 2.45
C HIS A 85 0.72 -4.61 3.54
N HIS A 86 0.17 -5.78 3.93
CA HIS A 86 -0.76 -5.86 5.05
C HIS A 86 0.02 -5.66 6.35
N VAL A 87 -0.28 -4.59 7.06
CA VAL A 87 0.44 -4.27 8.31
C VAL A 87 0.23 -5.36 9.36
N LEU A 88 -0.97 -5.93 9.42
CA LEU A 88 -1.31 -6.96 10.41
C LEU A 88 -1.48 -8.35 9.79
N GLN A 89 -1.03 -8.55 8.56
CA GLN A 89 -1.19 -9.83 7.86
C GLN A 89 -2.66 -10.28 7.78
N LYS A 90 -3.56 -9.34 7.73
CA LYS A 90 -4.99 -9.61 7.74
C LYS A 90 -5.69 -8.88 6.60
N GLU A 91 -6.44 -9.62 5.79
CA GLU A 91 -7.34 -9.04 4.79
C GLU A 91 -8.74 -8.95 5.42
N SER A 92 -9.36 -7.84 5.51
CA SER A 92 -9.10 -6.51 4.94
C SER A 92 -8.55 -5.57 6.02
N GLY A 93 -7.32 -5.76 6.39
CA GLY A 93 -6.69 -4.94 7.40
C GLY A 93 -5.89 -3.78 6.81
N PRO A 94 -5.28 -2.97 7.68
CA PRO A 94 -4.50 -1.82 7.25
C PRO A 94 -3.38 -2.20 6.31
N MET A 95 -3.07 -1.30 5.37
CA MET A 95 -2.04 -1.51 4.35
C MET A 95 -1.00 -0.40 4.43
N ALA A 96 0.19 -0.68 3.92
CA ALA A 96 1.22 0.32 3.74
C ALA A 96 1.83 0.20 2.35
N GLU A 97 2.10 1.35 1.73
CA GLU A 97 2.86 1.40 0.47
C GLU A 97 4.33 1.29 0.83
N VAL A 98 5.00 0.24 0.42
CA VAL A 98 6.41 0.03 0.76
C VAL A 98 7.20 -0.30 -0.48
N ARG A 99 8.51 0.06 -0.45
CA ARG A 99 9.40 -0.36 -1.52
C ARG A 99 9.60 -1.87 -1.45
N GLU A 100 9.94 -2.46 -2.58
CA GLU A 100 10.11 -3.90 -2.64
C GLU A 100 11.13 -4.41 -1.62
N ILE A 101 12.24 -3.73 -1.47
CA ILE A 101 13.27 -4.14 -0.51
C ILE A 101 12.74 -4.11 0.93
N THR A 102 11.99 -3.08 1.27
CA THR A 102 11.37 -2.97 2.60
C THR A 102 10.34 -4.06 2.80
N HIS A 103 9.55 -4.34 1.76
CA HIS A 103 8.53 -5.38 1.80
C HIS A 103 9.15 -6.75 2.07
N LYS A 104 10.26 -7.05 1.40
CA LYS A 104 10.96 -8.32 1.59
C LYS A 104 11.46 -8.48 3.03
N GLU A 105 12.02 -7.43 3.61
CA GLU A 105 12.48 -7.47 4.99
C GLU A 105 11.33 -7.64 5.96
N TYR A 106 10.26 -6.91 5.77
CA TYR A 106 9.06 -7.03 6.58
C TYR A 106 8.50 -8.44 6.51
N HIS A 107 8.44 -8.99 5.31
CA HIS A 107 7.90 -10.31 5.09
C HIS A 107 8.70 -11.35 5.89
N ARG A 108 10.02 -11.23 5.87
CA ARG A 108 10.89 -12.14 6.60
C ARG A 108 10.66 -12.05 8.11
N ILE A 109 10.56 -10.81 8.62
CA ILE A 109 10.34 -10.59 10.05
C ILE A 109 8.97 -11.08 10.48
N LEU A 110 7.94 -10.73 9.73
CA LEU A 110 6.56 -11.09 10.08
C LEU A 110 6.29 -12.57 9.95
N HIS A 111 6.97 -13.26 9.03
CA HIS A 111 6.84 -14.71 8.92
C HIS A 111 7.28 -15.42 10.18
N GLY A 112 8.23 -14.84 10.90
CA GLY A 112 8.65 -15.41 12.16
C GLY A 112 7.67 -15.18 13.29
N LEU A 113 6.73 -14.25 13.11
CA LEU A 113 5.75 -13.89 14.15
C LEU A 113 4.37 -14.46 13.89
N VAL A 114 4.09 -14.89 12.67
CA VAL A 114 2.77 -15.39 12.28
C VAL A 114 2.84 -16.92 12.20
N ALA A 115 1.89 -17.57 12.85
CA ALA A 115 1.82 -19.01 12.81
C ALA A 115 1.63 -19.50 11.37
N SER A 116 2.21 -20.65 11.06
CA SER A 116 2.04 -21.29 9.76
C SER A 116 0.55 -21.49 9.48
N GLY A 117 0.12 -21.13 8.28
CA GLY A 117 -1.29 -21.25 7.90
C GLY A 117 -2.15 -20.07 8.30
N GLY A 118 -1.57 -19.07 8.98
CA GLY A 118 -2.32 -17.87 9.37
C GLY A 118 -2.54 -16.89 8.24
N SER A 119 -1.98 -17.14 7.06
CA SER A 119 -2.14 -16.24 5.93
C SER A 119 -3.51 -16.40 5.28
N PHE A 120 -4.14 -15.27 4.94
CA PHE A 120 -5.39 -15.26 4.17
C PHE A 120 -5.23 -15.83 2.76
N ARG A 121 -3.99 -16.03 2.30
CA ARG A 121 -3.72 -16.46 0.92
C ARG A 121 -4.23 -17.87 0.64
N ASN A 122 -4.51 -18.65 1.68
CA ASN A 122 -5.13 -19.95 1.53
C ASN A 122 -6.64 -19.85 1.28
N ASP A 123 -7.23 -18.67 1.47
CA ASP A 123 -8.64 -18.40 1.21
C ASP A 123 -8.75 -17.73 -0.15
N LYS A 124 -9.32 -18.44 -1.12
CA LYS A 124 -9.41 -17.94 -2.50
C LYS A 124 -10.21 -16.65 -2.61
N ASP A 125 -11.27 -16.52 -1.83
CA ASP A 125 -12.11 -15.33 -1.87
C ASP A 125 -11.39 -14.12 -1.31
N LEU A 126 -10.66 -14.28 -0.22
CA LEU A 126 -9.85 -13.19 0.34
C LEU A 126 -8.70 -12.81 -0.57
N ALA A 127 -8.08 -13.79 -1.23
CA ALA A 127 -7.00 -13.50 -2.19
C ALA A 127 -7.54 -12.71 -3.38
N LYS A 128 -8.73 -13.06 -3.87
CA LYS A 128 -9.37 -12.33 -4.96
C LYS A 128 -9.79 -10.93 -4.51
N GLN A 129 -10.32 -10.81 -3.30
CA GLN A 129 -10.67 -9.53 -2.71
C GLN A 129 -9.45 -8.60 -2.65
N TYR A 130 -8.32 -9.11 -2.21
CA TYR A 130 -7.08 -8.35 -2.13
C TYR A 130 -6.59 -7.91 -3.52
N ALA A 131 -6.63 -8.82 -4.50
CA ALA A 131 -6.21 -8.50 -5.86
C ALA A 131 -7.08 -7.39 -6.46
N ASN A 132 -8.39 -7.46 -6.23
CA ASN A 132 -9.32 -6.43 -6.71
C ASN A 132 -9.14 -5.11 -5.96
N PHE A 133 -8.86 -5.18 -4.66
CA PHE A 133 -8.57 -3.99 -3.87
C PHE A 133 -7.36 -3.25 -4.44
N LYS A 134 -6.27 -3.96 -4.75
CA LYS A 134 -5.06 -3.31 -5.26
C LYS A 134 -5.33 -2.48 -6.50
N LYS A 135 -6.08 -3.03 -7.46
CA LYS A 135 -6.40 -2.31 -8.69
C LYS A 135 -7.23 -1.06 -8.42
N LYS A 136 -8.26 -1.20 -7.61
CA LYS A 136 -9.12 -0.06 -7.26
C LYS A 136 -8.34 0.98 -6.49
N TYR A 137 -7.49 0.55 -5.57
CA TYR A 137 -6.72 1.45 -4.75
C TYR A 137 -5.78 2.33 -5.59
N TRP A 138 -5.01 1.74 -6.51
CA TRP A 138 -4.07 2.52 -7.31
C TRP A 138 -4.78 3.51 -8.22
N ARG A 139 -5.94 3.16 -8.75
CA ARG A 139 -6.76 4.09 -9.53
C ARG A 139 -7.26 5.24 -8.66
N TRP A 140 -7.71 4.92 -7.48
CA TRP A 140 -8.17 5.93 -6.53
C TRP A 140 -7.01 6.84 -6.09
N ARG A 141 -5.86 6.25 -5.84
CA ARG A 141 -4.65 6.96 -5.41
C ARG A 141 -4.24 8.02 -6.43
N VAL A 142 -4.20 7.66 -7.72
CA VAL A 142 -3.84 8.60 -8.76
C VAL A 142 -4.94 9.64 -8.95
N GLY A 143 -6.20 9.27 -8.74
CA GLY A 143 -7.31 10.21 -8.77
C GLY A 143 -7.16 11.30 -7.71
N GLN A 144 -6.77 10.92 -6.50
CA GLN A 144 -6.48 11.89 -5.44
C GLN A 144 -5.38 12.86 -5.86
N TYR A 145 -4.32 12.34 -6.45
CA TYR A 145 -3.20 13.16 -6.89
C TYR A 145 -3.65 14.18 -7.94
N ILE A 146 -4.42 13.73 -8.92
CA ILE A 146 -4.92 14.59 -9.98
C ILE A 146 -5.84 15.68 -9.41
N GLU A 147 -6.77 15.31 -8.53
CA GLU A 147 -7.66 16.26 -7.88
C GLU A 147 -6.89 17.28 -7.07
N GLY A 148 -5.86 16.86 -6.34
CA GLY A 148 -5.03 17.76 -5.54
C GLY A 148 -4.33 18.79 -6.41
N ARG A 149 -3.98 18.45 -7.65
CA ARG A 149 -3.32 19.38 -8.56
C ARG A 149 -4.27 20.42 -9.14
N LEU A 150 -5.56 20.09 -9.15
CA LEU A 150 -6.57 21.01 -9.69
C LEU A 150 -7.07 22.04 -8.68
N GLN A 151 -6.66 21.90 -7.43
CA GLN A 151 -7.07 22.85 -6.38
C GLN A 151 -6.06 24.00 -6.23
#